data_5dcdf7e14aa6125437765646c813ffbc
#
_entry.id   5dcdf7e14aa6125437765646c813ffbc
#
_cell.length_a   1.000
_cell.length_b   1.000
_cell.length_c   1.000
_cell.angle_alpha   90.00
_cell.angle_beta   90.00
_cell.angle_gamma   90.00
#
_symmetry.space_group_name_H-M   'P 1'
#
loop_
_entity.id
_entity.type
_entity.pdbx_description
1 polymer ?
#
loop_
_entity_poly.entity_id
_entity_poly.type
_entity_poly.pdbx_seq_one_letter_code
_entity_poly.pdbx_strand_id
1 'polypeptide(L)'
;MNTTTSTTASTVRATLRPLGWTTIVGGLGVTVAGVAAAIDAGVADGTWFGFAGASILLTTAGVVGLRRAAAGVPVARAALGAAAVTMTLFGLAHFYAIADQDRAMPFFSAFMLLSALGLIVAGVAIVRARRWPPAARPLALVTGLWPLTVPVGLALGDVPHFVAIALWGICWIAVGRFLLEDDLR
;
A
#
# COMPACT_ATOMS: atom_id res chain seq x y z
N MET A 1 -32.01 -18.33 19.50
CA MET A 1 -31.34 -17.11 19.99
C MET A 1 -30.03 -16.90 19.26
N ASN A 2 -30.01 -16.17 18.11
CA ASN A 2 -28.77 -15.92 17.33
C ASN A 2 -28.84 -14.59 16.57
N THR A 3 -29.15 -13.47 17.29
CA THR A 3 -29.26 -12.14 16.69
C THR A 3 -28.00 -11.27 16.83
N THR A 4 -27.04 -11.66 17.66
CA THR A 4 -25.84 -10.83 17.94
C THR A 4 -24.72 -10.97 16.91
N THR A 5 -24.63 -12.07 16.17
CA THR A 5 -23.57 -12.30 15.16
C THR A 5 -23.76 -11.53 13.85
N SER A 6 -25.01 -11.24 13.47
CA SER A 6 -25.28 -10.54 12.20
C SER A 6 -24.93 -9.03 12.24
N THR A 7 -25.08 -8.40 13.40
CA THR A 7 -24.85 -6.96 13.57
C THR A 7 -23.36 -6.60 13.51
N THR A 8 -22.48 -7.44 14.06
CA THR A 8 -21.03 -7.21 14.06
C THR A 8 -20.43 -7.36 12.65
N ALA A 9 -20.89 -8.32 11.87
CA ALA A 9 -20.42 -8.53 10.50
C ALA A 9 -20.81 -7.37 9.58
N SER A 10 -22.04 -6.84 9.71
CA SER A 10 -22.50 -5.70 8.91
C SER A 10 -21.73 -4.41 9.21
N THR A 11 -21.37 -4.17 10.48
CA THR A 11 -20.61 -2.99 10.90
C THR A 11 -19.17 -3.00 10.39
N VAL A 12 -18.50 -4.15 10.40
CA VAL A 12 -17.14 -4.31 9.86
C VAL A 12 -17.13 -4.05 8.34
N ARG A 13 -18.14 -4.54 7.61
CA ARG A 13 -18.27 -4.29 6.16
C ARG A 13 -18.44 -2.81 5.84
N ALA A 14 -19.32 -2.11 6.56
CA ALA A 14 -19.57 -0.69 6.35
C ALA A 14 -18.28 0.14 6.49
N THR A 15 -17.30 -0.32 7.28
CA THR A 15 -16.03 0.38 7.48
C THR A 15 -14.93 -0.03 6.50
N LEU A 16 -15.00 -1.18 5.81
CA LEU A 16 -13.98 -1.62 4.86
C LEU A 16 -14.21 -1.07 3.44
N ARG A 17 -15.47 -0.91 3.00
CA ARG A 17 -15.78 -0.41 1.66
C ARG A 17 -15.16 0.95 1.32
N PRO A 18 -15.29 2.00 2.16
CA PRO A 18 -14.65 3.28 1.87
C PRO A 18 -13.12 3.16 1.81
N LEU A 19 -12.51 2.33 2.68
CA LEU A 19 -11.08 2.08 2.64
C LEU A 19 -10.67 1.37 1.34
N GLY A 20 -11.46 0.43 0.84
CA GLY A 20 -11.23 -0.25 -0.43
C GLY A 20 -11.23 0.71 -1.62
N TRP A 21 -12.25 1.56 -1.73
CA TRP A 21 -12.32 2.57 -2.79
C TRP A 21 -11.17 3.58 -2.72
N THR A 22 -10.88 4.11 -1.53
CA THR A 22 -9.75 5.03 -1.32
C THR A 22 -8.42 4.40 -1.76
N THR A 23 -8.23 3.10 -1.46
CA THR A 23 -7.03 2.36 -1.86
C THR A 23 -6.94 2.17 -3.37
N ILE A 24 -8.06 1.87 -4.04
CA ILE A 24 -8.10 1.76 -5.52
C ILE A 24 -7.71 3.10 -6.15
N VAL A 25 -8.29 4.21 -5.69
CA VAL A 25 -7.95 5.55 -6.20
C VAL A 25 -6.47 5.85 -5.97
N GLY A 26 -5.94 5.57 -4.79
CA GLY A 26 -4.52 5.74 -4.49
C GLY A 26 -3.63 4.86 -5.38
N GLY A 27 -3.98 3.60 -5.56
CA GLY A 27 -3.26 2.66 -6.42
C GLY A 27 -3.26 3.09 -7.89
N LEU A 28 -4.39 3.58 -8.41
CA LEU A 28 -4.47 4.18 -9.74
C LEU A 28 -3.55 5.40 -9.86
N GLY A 29 -3.55 6.27 -8.85
CA GLY A 29 -2.66 7.44 -8.82
C GLY A 29 -1.18 7.05 -8.86
N VAL A 30 -0.75 6.07 -8.05
CA VAL A 30 0.63 5.54 -8.07
C VAL A 30 0.96 4.94 -9.44
N THR A 31 0.02 4.18 -10.05
CA THR A 31 0.21 3.61 -11.39
C THR A 31 0.40 4.72 -12.44
N VAL A 32 -0.46 5.74 -12.43
CA VAL A 32 -0.38 6.87 -13.37
C VAL A 32 0.93 7.65 -13.18
N ALA A 33 1.33 7.92 -11.93
CA ALA A 33 2.61 8.60 -11.64
C ALA A 33 3.80 7.81 -12.20
N GLY A 34 3.83 6.50 -11.98
CA GLY A 34 4.89 5.62 -12.49
C GLY A 34 4.92 5.54 -14.01
N VAL A 35 3.75 5.39 -14.66
CA VAL A 35 3.67 5.36 -16.14
C VAL A 35 4.09 6.69 -16.75
N ALA A 36 3.61 7.81 -16.22
CA ALA A 36 3.98 9.13 -16.73
C ALA A 36 5.51 9.36 -16.68
N ALA A 37 6.13 9.05 -15.54
CA ALA A 37 7.58 9.19 -15.38
C ALA A 37 8.38 8.14 -16.18
N ALA A 38 7.81 6.96 -16.48
CA ALA A 38 8.44 5.97 -17.36
C ALA A 38 8.45 6.42 -18.82
N ILE A 39 7.44 7.21 -19.25
CA ILE A 39 7.36 7.78 -20.61
C ILE A 39 8.30 8.99 -20.73
N ASP A 40 8.31 9.85 -19.73
CA ASP A 40 9.16 11.04 -19.68
C ASP A 40 9.64 11.27 -18.23
N ALA A 41 10.91 10.96 -17.98
CA ALA A 41 11.50 11.17 -16.65
C ALA A 41 11.55 12.65 -16.24
N GLY A 42 11.45 13.58 -17.20
CA GLY A 42 11.39 15.02 -16.93
C GLY A 42 10.13 15.47 -16.20
N VAL A 43 9.05 14.66 -16.18
CA VAL A 43 7.84 14.98 -15.42
C VAL A 43 7.98 14.71 -13.91
N ALA A 44 9.07 14.09 -13.48
CA ALA A 44 9.35 13.83 -12.06
C ALA A 44 9.82 15.11 -11.34
N ASP A 45 8.98 16.12 -11.35
CA ASP A 45 9.17 17.45 -10.74
C ASP A 45 8.32 17.61 -9.45
N GLY A 46 8.25 18.84 -8.95
CA GLY A 46 7.46 19.17 -7.76
C GLY A 46 5.99 18.77 -7.86
N THR A 47 5.37 18.91 -9.04
CA THR A 47 3.97 18.52 -9.27
C THR A 47 3.81 17.01 -9.18
N TRP A 48 4.74 16.26 -9.77
CA TRP A 48 4.78 14.80 -9.68
C TRP A 48 4.94 14.33 -8.25
N PHE A 49 5.84 14.92 -7.46
CA PHE A 49 6.01 14.57 -6.04
C PHE A 49 4.72 14.81 -5.24
N GLY A 50 4.04 15.92 -5.48
CA GLY A 50 2.75 16.21 -4.83
C GLY A 50 1.69 15.15 -5.17
N PHE A 51 1.55 14.83 -6.46
CA PHE A 51 0.59 13.83 -6.93
C PHE A 51 0.92 12.42 -6.41
N ALA A 52 2.19 12.00 -6.48
CA ALA A 52 2.64 10.71 -5.97
C ALA A 52 2.44 10.61 -4.45
N GLY A 53 2.79 11.66 -3.70
CA GLY A 53 2.60 11.72 -2.25
C GLY A 53 1.13 11.59 -1.84
N ALA A 54 0.23 12.34 -2.50
CA ALA A 54 -1.21 12.24 -2.27
C ALA A 54 -1.73 10.82 -2.57
N SER A 55 -1.27 10.22 -3.67
CA SER A 55 -1.65 8.87 -4.06
C SER A 55 -1.19 7.82 -3.03
N ILE A 56 0.04 7.95 -2.51
CA ILE A 56 0.59 7.08 -1.45
C ILE A 56 -0.21 7.24 -0.15
N LEU A 57 -0.58 8.46 0.24
CA LEU A 57 -1.44 8.67 1.41
C LEU A 57 -2.79 7.98 1.26
N LEU A 58 -3.39 7.98 0.07
CA LEU A 58 -4.62 7.23 -0.20
C LEU A 58 -4.41 5.72 -0.10
N THR A 59 -3.25 5.17 -0.53
CA THR A 59 -2.97 3.73 -0.36
C THR A 59 -2.81 3.32 1.10
N THR A 60 -2.46 4.25 1.99
CA THR A 60 -2.42 3.98 3.45
C THR A 60 -3.78 3.50 3.99
N ALA A 61 -4.89 3.93 3.38
CA ALA A 61 -6.21 3.41 3.71
C ALA A 61 -6.29 1.88 3.50
N GLY A 62 -5.59 1.34 2.48
CA GLY A 62 -5.47 -0.09 2.23
C GLY A 62 -4.76 -0.82 3.38
N VAL A 63 -3.67 -0.26 3.90
CA VAL A 63 -2.96 -0.84 5.05
C VAL A 63 -3.86 -0.87 6.28
N VAL A 64 -4.62 0.22 6.53
CA VAL A 64 -5.60 0.29 7.63
C VAL A 64 -6.73 -0.75 7.41
N GLY A 65 -7.20 -0.92 6.18
CA GLY A 65 -8.19 -1.93 5.81
C GLY A 65 -7.68 -3.35 6.07
N LEU A 66 -6.48 -3.68 5.60
CA LEU A 66 -5.82 -4.96 5.86
C LEU A 66 -5.64 -5.22 7.37
N ARG A 67 -5.27 -4.19 8.15
CA ARG A 67 -5.15 -4.28 9.61
C ARG A 67 -6.47 -4.63 10.28
N ARG A 68 -7.58 -4.06 9.80
CA ARG A 68 -8.93 -4.40 10.30
C ARG A 68 -9.32 -5.83 9.91
N ALA A 69 -9.07 -6.22 8.66
CA ALA A 69 -9.33 -7.57 8.17
C ALA A 69 -8.48 -8.64 8.89
N ALA A 70 -7.28 -8.28 9.38
CA ALA A 70 -6.38 -9.16 10.13
C ALA A 70 -6.70 -9.24 11.63
N ALA A 71 -7.94 -8.95 12.07
CA ALA A 71 -8.34 -8.90 13.49
C ALA A 71 -7.96 -10.16 14.29
N GLY A 72 -8.00 -11.34 13.66
CA GLY A 72 -7.65 -12.62 14.27
C GLY A 72 -6.17 -13.00 14.22
N VAL A 73 -5.26 -12.11 13.74
CA VAL A 73 -3.82 -12.39 13.58
C VAL A 73 -3.02 -11.25 14.24
N PRO A 74 -2.73 -11.34 15.56
CA PRO A 74 -2.14 -10.23 16.32
C PRO A 74 -0.84 -9.67 15.73
N VAL A 75 0.07 -10.56 15.29
CA VAL A 75 1.34 -10.17 14.66
C VAL A 75 1.10 -9.35 13.38
N ALA A 76 0.17 -9.80 12.52
CA ALA A 76 -0.17 -9.05 11.31
C ALA A 76 -0.77 -7.68 11.64
N ARG A 77 -1.64 -7.59 12.65
CA ARG A 77 -2.23 -6.32 13.10
C ARG A 77 -1.20 -5.32 13.58
N ALA A 78 -0.21 -5.78 14.37
CA ALA A 78 0.88 -4.92 14.86
C ALA A 78 1.76 -4.44 13.69
N ALA A 79 2.19 -5.36 12.83
CA ALA A 79 3.03 -5.06 11.67
C ALA A 79 2.34 -4.11 10.68
N LEU A 80 1.02 -4.32 10.39
CA LEU A 80 0.24 -3.40 9.56
C LEU A 80 0.02 -2.04 10.24
N GLY A 81 -0.04 -1.99 11.57
CA GLY A 81 -0.06 -0.74 12.30
C GLY A 81 1.22 0.07 12.08
N ALA A 82 2.38 -0.55 12.21
CA ALA A 82 3.68 0.07 11.92
C ALA A 82 3.79 0.48 10.44
N ALA A 83 3.38 -0.40 9.52
CA ALA A 83 3.35 -0.10 8.09
C ALA A 83 2.45 1.10 7.75
N ALA A 84 1.30 1.27 8.39
CA ALA A 84 0.43 2.41 8.18
C ALA A 84 1.11 3.74 8.57
N VAL A 85 1.82 3.76 9.70
CA VAL A 85 2.59 4.93 10.14
C VAL A 85 3.70 5.25 9.14
N THR A 86 4.51 4.27 8.77
CA THR A 86 5.63 4.48 7.84
C THR A 86 5.18 4.82 6.42
N MET A 87 4.06 4.26 5.93
CA MET A 87 3.45 4.68 4.66
C MET A 87 2.95 6.12 4.69
N THR A 88 2.36 6.56 5.81
CA THR A 88 1.97 7.96 5.98
C THR A 88 3.20 8.87 5.92
N LEU A 89 4.27 8.54 6.64
CA LEU A 89 5.52 9.29 6.60
C LEU A 89 6.17 9.28 5.22
N PHE A 90 6.08 8.17 4.49
CA PHE A 90 6.54 8.06 3.11
C PHE A 90 5.76 9.01 2.17
N GLY A 91 4.43 9.04 2.26
CA GLY A 91 3.62 10.01 1.52
C GLY A 91 3.96 11.46 1.87
N LEU A 92 4.15 11.78 3.15
CA LEU A 92 4.55 13.12 3.60
C LEU A 92 5.95 13.51 3.13
N ALA A 93 6.89 12.56 3.03
CA ALA A 93 8.23 12.81 2.49
C ALA A 93 8.18 13.29 1.03
N HIS A 94 7.19 12.84 0.23
CA HIS A 94 6.98 13.34 -1.13
C HIS A 94 6.61 14.83 -1.15
N PHE A 95 5.79 15.30 -0.22
CA PHE A 95 5.50 16.73 -0.11
C PHE A 95 6.71 17.53 0.35
N TYR A 96 7.54 16.96 1.23
CA TYR A 96 8.81 17.60 1.60
C TYR A 96 9.78 17.71 0.42
N ALA A 97 9.77 16.73 -0.50
CA ALA A 97 10.60 16.76 -1.70
C ALA A 97 10.26 17.91 -2.67
N ILE A 98 9.05 18.46 -2.61
CA ILE A 98 8.69 19.67 -3.38
C ILE A 98 9.57 20.86 -2.97
N ALA A 99 9.92 20.95 -1.69
CA ALA A 99 10.76 22.03 -1.16
C ALA A 99 12.26 21.72 -1.25
N ASP A 100 12.66 20.47 -1.01
CA ASP A 100 14.08 20.06 -0.97
C ASP A 100 14.17 18.55 -1.25
N GLN A 101 14.36 18.20 -2.52
CA GLN A 101 14.42 16.81 -2.98
C GLN A 101 15.63 16.07 -2.37
N ASP A 102 16.80 16.70 -2.33
CA ASP A 102 18.02 16.04 -1.86
C ASP A 102 17.91 15.63 -0.39
N ARG A 103 17.33 16.50 0.43
CA ARG A 103 17.07 16.19 1.85
C ARG A 103 15.95 15.20 2.05
N ALA A 104 15.00 15.09 1.12
CA ALA A 104 13.92 14.12 1.20
C ALA A 104 14.35 12.69 0.86
N MET A 105 15.36 12.49 0.02
CA MET A 105 15.78 11.17 -0.50
C MET A 105 16.08 10.13 0.59
N PRO A 106 16.80 10.43 1.70
CA PRO A 106 17.02 9.45 2.77
C PRO A 106 15.72 8.98 3.42
N PHE A 107 14.74 9.88 3.56
CA PHE A 107 13.44 9.56 4.14
C PHE A 107 12.60 8.67 3.22
N PHE A 108 12.68 8.86 1.90
CA PHE A 108 12.04 7.97 0.93
C PHE A 108 12.50 6.53 1.13
N SER A 109 13.80 6.31 1.08
CA SER A 109 14.39 4.99 1.20
C SER A 109 14.04 4.35 2.56
N ALA A 110 14.19 5.09 3.66
CA ALA A 110 13.91 4.60 5.00
C ALA A 110 12.42 4.21 5.18
N PHE A 111 11.50 5.10 4.84
CA PHE A 111 10.07 4.84 5.07
C PHE A 111 9.50 3.82 4.08
N MET A 112 9.99 3.77 2.85
CA MET A 112 9.64 2.73 1.89
C MET A 112 10.06 1.34 2.41
N LEU A 113 11.32 1.18 2.87
CA LEU A 113 11.81 -0.09 3.39
C LEU A 113 11.10 -0.52 4.68
N LEU A 114 10.84 0.41 5.60
CA LEU A 114 10.12 0.12 6.84
C LEU A 114 8.67 -0.29 6.57
N SER A 115 7.99 0.37 5.63
CA SER A 115 6.63 -0.02 5.24
C SER A 115 6.61 -1.38 4.53
N ALA A 116 7.57 -1.63 3.65
CA ALA A 116 7.75 -2.93 3.00
C ALA A 116 7.95 -4.04 4.03
N LEU A 117 8.84 -3.85 5.00
CA LEU A 117 9.09 -4.82 6.08
C LEU A 117 7.81 -5.11 6.89
N GLY A 118 7.06 -4.08 7.26
CA GLY A 118 5.80 -4.25 7.97
C GLY A 118 4.77 -5.06 7.17
N LEU A 119 4.63 -4.80 5.87
CA LEU A 119 3.76 -5.55 4.97
C LEU A 119 4.22 -7.00 4.77
N ILE A 120 5.54 -7.24 4.66
CA ILE A 120 6.12 -8.59 4.53
C ILE A 120 5.84 -9.40 5.80
N VAL A 121 6.14 -8.85 6.98
CA VAL A 121 5.89 -9.53 8.27
C VAL A 121 4.40 -9.86 8.42
N ALA A 122 3.52 -8.91 8.11
CA ALA A 122 2.09 -9.12 8.13
C ALA A 122 1.66 -10.19 7.13
N GLY A 123 2.15 -10.13 5.90
CA GLY A 123 1.84 -11.09 4.84
C GLY A 123 2.24 -12.51 5.20
N VAL A 124 3.45 -12.71 5.73
CA VAL A 124 3.91 -14.02 6.22
C VAL A 124 2.99 -14.54 7.34
N ALA A 125 2.62 -13.68 8.30
CA ALA A 125 1.72 -14.06 9.39
C ALA A 125 0.32 -14.45 8.88
N ILE A 126 -0.22 -13.71 7.90
CA ILE A 126 -1.52 -13.98 7.28
C ILE A 126 -1.50 -15.31 6.50
N VAL A 127 -0.45 -15.54 5.68
CA VAL A 127 -0.30 -16.78 4.92
C VAL A 127 -0.24 -17.99 5.86
N ARG A 128 0.55 -17.90 6.94
CA ARG A 128 0.66 -18.97 7.95
C ARG A 128 -0.62 -19.22 8.70
N ALA A 129 -1.36 -18.18 9.05
CA ALA A 129 -2.62 -18.29 9.79
C ALA A 129 -3.77 -18.91 8.96
N ARG A 130 -3.67 -18.88 7.62
CA ARG A 130 -4.67 -19.44 6.67
C ARG A 130 -6.11 -18.96 6.88
N ARG A 131 -6.30 -17.78 7.50
CA ARG A 131 -7.64 -17.25 7.84
C ARG A 131 -8.30 -16.48 6.74
N TRP A 132 -7.54 -16.08 5.70
CA TRP A 132 -8.07 -15.38 4.52
C TRP A 132 -8.33 -16.35 3.37
N PRO A 133 -9.19 -15.98 2.41
CA PRO A 133 -9.37 -16.74 1.17
C PRO A 133 -8.01 -17.00 0.49
N PRO A 134 -7.80 -18.17 -0.15
CA PRO A 134 -6.50 -18.53 -0.72
C PRO A 134 -5.90 -17.46 -1.65
N ALA A 135 -6.73 -16.86 -2.50
CA ALA A 135 -6.31 -15.83 -3.45
C ALA A 135 -5.86 -14.51 -2.77
N ALA A 136 -6.41 -14.21 -1.59
CA ALA A 136 -6.09 -12.97 -0.86
C ALA A 136 -4.90 -13.09 0.10
N ARG A 137 -4.52 -14.31 0.50
CA ARG A 137 -3.43 -14.53 1.46
C ARG A 137 -2.11 -13.88 1.06
N PRO A 138 -1.65 -13.93 -0.21
CA PRO A 138 -0.37 -13.36 -0.59
C PRO A 138 -0.39 -11.83 -0.78
N LEU A 139 -1.56 -11.16 -0.79
CA LEU A 139 -1.66 -9.75 -1.17
C LEU A 139 -0.74 -8.84 -0.35
N ALA A 140 -0.78 -8.92 0.98
CA ALA A 140 0.09 -8.11 1.83
C ALA A 140 1.57 -8.43 1.61
N LEU A 141 1.92 -9.71 1.42
CA LEU A 141 3.28 -10.16 1.16
C LEU A 141 3.79 -9.64 -0.18
N VAL A 142 3.03 -9.82 -1.27
CA VAL A 142 3.40 -9.35 -2.61
C VAL A 142 3.54 -7.83 -2.62
N THR A 143 2.58 -7.10 -2.04
CA THR A 143 2.62 -5.63 -1.96
C THR A 143 3.82 -5.14 -1.17
N GLY A 144 4.25 -5.87 -0.12
CA GLY A 144 5.43 -5.54 0.66
C GLY A 144 6.76 -5.94 0.00
N LEU A 145 6.79 -7.01 -0.79
CA LEU A 145 8.00 -7.41 -1.53
C LEU A 145 8.27 -6.49 -2.72
N TRP A 146 7.22 -5.93 -3.31
CA TRP A 146 7.33 -5.11 -4.53
C TRP A 146 8.27 -3.90 -4.40
N PRO A 147 8.24 -3.10 -3.33
CA PRO A 147 9.17 -1.98 -3.16
C PRO A 147 10.65 -2.36 -3.20
N LEU A 148 10.98 -3.62 -2.91
CA LEU A 148 12.36 -4.11 -3.01
C LEU A 148 12.85 -4.21 -4.47
N THR A 149 11.94 -4.19 -5.46
CA THR A 149 12.29 -4.15 -6.88
C THR A 149 12.67 -2.75 -7.34
N VAL A 150 12.28 -1.70 -6.62
CA VAL A 150 12.53 -0.30 -6.98
C VAL A 150 14.02 0.03 -7.03
N PRO A 151 14.87 -0.34 -6.04
CA PRO A 151 16.31 -0.14 -6.14
C PRO A 151 16.96 -0.93 -7.29
N VAL A 152 16.44 -2.12 -7.60
CA VAL A 152 16.92 -2.91 -8.75
C VAL A 152 16.56 -2.20 -10.06
N GLY A 153 15.34 -1.70 -10.16
CA GLY A 153 14.91 -0.89 -11.30
C GLY A 153 15.81 0.34 -11.49
N LEU A 154 16.13 1.05 -10.41
CA LEU A 154 17.01 2.21 -10.46
C LEU A 154 18.42 1.87 -10.98
N ALA A 155 18.96 0.70 -10.59
CA ALA A 155 20.25 0.23 -11.10
C ALA A 155 20.22 -0.13 -12.61
N LEU A 156 19.03 -0.41 -13.16
CA LEU A 156 18.82 -0.73 -14.57
C LEU A 156 18.43 0.51 -15.42
N GLY A 157 18.17 1.66 -14.79
CA GLY A 157 17.81 2.93 -15.41
C GLY A 157 16.42 3.44 -15.02
N ASP A 158 16.10 4.66 -15.48
CA ASP A 158 14.87 5.35 -15.05
C ASP A 158 13.59 4.63 -15.48
N VAL A 159 13.52 4.13 -16.70
CA VAL A 159 12.32 3.44 -17.20
C VAL A 159 11.98 2.21 -16.37
N PRO A 160 12.88 1.24 -16.09
CA PRO A 160 12.59 0.11 -15.21
C PRO A 160 12.21 0.55 -13.79
N HIS A 161 12.83 1.61 -13.27
CA HIS A 161 12.49 2.17 -11.97
C HIS A 161 11.03 2.62 -11.89
N PHE A 162 10.60 3.44 -12.83
CA PHE A 162 9.23 3.97 -12.85
C PHE A 162 8.18 2.91 -13.21
N VAL A 163 8.54 1.93 -14.06
CA VAL A 163 7.68 0.75 -14.31
C VAL A 163 7.46 -0.05 -13.02
N ALA A 164 8.50 -0.23 -12.20
CA ALA A 164 8.35 -0.88 -10.89
C ALA A 164 7.37 -0.12 -9.98
N ILE A 165 7.42 1.22 -9.97
CA ILE A 165 6.47 2.06 -9.23
C ILE A 165 5.04 1.87 -9.77
N ALA A 166 4.85 1.89 -11.10
CA ALA A 166 3.54 1.68 -11.71
C ALA A 166 2.92 0.32 -11.33
N LEU A 167 3.70 -0.73 -11.39
CA LEU A 167 3.25 -2.08 -11.01
C LEU A 167 2.94 -2.20 -9.51
N TRP A 168 3.64 -1.46 -8.66
CA TRP A 168 3.28 -1.37 -7.24
C TRP A 168 1.89 -0.76 -7.03
N GLY A 169 1.52 0.23 -7.83
CA GLY A 169 0.16 0.78 -7.83
C GLY A 169 -0.90 -0.29 -8.15
N ILE A 170 -0.62 -1.21 -9.07
CA ILE A 170 -1.51 -2.34 -9.39
C ILE A 170 -1.70 -3.26 -8.17
N CYS A 171 -0.64 -3.51 -7.39
CA CYS A 171 -0.77 -4.28 -6.14
C CYS A 171 -1.76 -3.61 -5.17
N TRP A 172 -1.74 -2.28 -5.06
CA TRP A 172 -2.68 -1.54 -4.23
C TRP A 172 -4.12 -1.59 -4.75
N ILE A 173 -4.32 -1.59 -6.07
CA ILE A 173 -5.65 -1.80 -6.67
C ILE A 173 -6.18 -3.18 -6.28
N ALA A 174 -5.34 -4.22 -6.32
CA ALA A 174 -5.73 -5.57 -5.91
C ALA A 174 -6.09 -5.63 -4.41
N VAL A 175 -5.33 -4.95 -3.55
CA VAL A 175 -5.67 -4.81 -2.12
C VAL A 175 -7.01 -4.10 -1.94
N GLY A 176 -7.25 -3.00 -2.66
CA GLY A 176 -8.51 -2.27 -2.58
C GLY A 176 -9.70 -3.11 -3.02
N ARG A 177 -9.57 -3.87 -4.12
CA ARG A 177 -10.59 -4.83 -4.56
C ARG A 177 -10.90 -5.87 -3.50
N PHE A 178 -9.89 -6.50 -2.92
CA PHE A 178 -10.06 -7.45 -1.82
C PHE A 178 -10.89 -6.87 -0.66
N LEU A 179 -10.65 -5.60 -0.29
CA LEU A 179 -11.40 -4.93 0.78
C LEU A 179 -12.86 -4.64 0.40
N LEU A 180 -13.22 -4.69 -0.89
CA LEU A 180 -14.59 -4.54 -1.38
C LEU A 180 -15.32 -5.88 -1.47
N GLU A 181 -14.60 -7.02 -1.52
CA GLU A 181 -15.19 -8.35 -1.67
C GLU A 181 -15.95 -8.77 -0.41
N ASP A 182 -17.12 -9.37 -0.62
CA ASP A 182 -18.01 -9.80 0.47
C ASP A 182 -17.54 -11.10 1.18
N ASP A 183 -16.51 -11.77 0.64
CA ASP A 183 -16.05 -13.09 1.08
C ASP A 183 -15.04 -13.06 2.24
N LEU A 184 -14.89 -11.93 2.94
CA LEU A 184 -14.07 -11.80 4.17
C LEU A 184 -14.73 -12.47 5.38
N ARG A 185 -15.31 -13.69 5.20
CA ARG A 185 -15.92 -14.48 6.27
C ARG A 185 -14.95 -15.49 6.86
#